data_56375dc250244be47379bed7d3bf6cd3
#
_entry.id   56375dc250244be47379bed7d3bf6cd3
#
_cell.length_a   1.000
_cell.length_b   1.000
_cell.length_c   1.000
_cell.angle_alpha   90.00
_cell.angle_beta   90.00
_cell.angle_gamma   90.00
#
_symmetry.space_group_name_H-M   'P 1'
#
loop_
_entity.id
_entity.type
_entity.pdbx_description
1 polymer ?
#
loop_
_entity_poly.entity_id
_entity_poly.type
_entity_poly.pdbx_seq_one_letter_code
_entity_poly.pdbx_strand_id
1 'polypeptide(L)'
;MQAHPPLLYLGYVGLTVPFAFAIGALLSGRTDERWIVATRRWTLAAWMFLGIGQLLGAKWAYEEVGWGGYYAWDPVENAALMPWLAATAFLHSVMVQEKKGMLKVWNVLLVILAFSLSLFGTFLTRSGVLNSIHSFTEGSIGPWFLGFICFVVAGALVLLFRRLPLLRSKTRL
;
A
#
# COMPACT_ATOMS: atom_id res chain seq x y z
N MET A 1 -0.23 22.08 -9.02
CA MET A 1 0.57 21.47 -7.94
C MET A 1 -0.19 21.23 -6.63
N GLN A 2 -1.13 22.07 -6.20
CA GLN A 2 -1.78 21.98 -4.88
C GLN A 2 -2.53 20.68 -4.60
N ALA A 3 -3.14 20.03 -5.60
CA ALA A 3 -3.96 18.83 -5.40
C ALA A 3 -3.18 17.51 -5.39
N HIS A 4 -2.00 17.43 -6.04
CA HIS A 4 -1.21 16.21 -6.15
C HIS A 4 -0.76 15.65 -4.79
N PRO A 5 -0.07 16.39 -3.89
CA PRO A 5 0.40 15.82 -2.63
C PRO A 5 -0.74 15.37 -1.70
N PRO A 6 -1.83 16.15 -1.49
CA PRO A 6 -2.94 15.71 -0.65
C PRO A 6 -3.59 14.41 -1.12
N LEU A 7 -3.75 14.23 -2.44
CA LEU A 7 -4.35 13.02 -3.00
C LEU A 7 -3.46 11.79 -2.80
N LEU A 8 -2.14 11.91 -2.97
CA LEU A 8 -1.21 10.83 -2.66
C LEU A 8 -1.26 10.44 -1.18
N TYR A 9 -1.28 11.42 -0.27
CA TYR A 9 -1.37 11.14 1.17
C TYR A 9 -2.70 10.49 1.54
N LEU A 10 -3.82 10.92 0.98
CA LEU A 10 -5.12 10.26 1.17
C LEU A 10 -5.08 8.80 0.72
N GLY A 11 -4.42 8.52 -0.40
CA GLY A 11 -4.22 7.16 -0.87
C GLY A 11 -3.36 6.32 0.06
N TYR A 12 -2.19 6.83 0.48
CA TYR A 12 -1.30 6.15 1.42
C TYR A 12 -1.97 5.86 2.77
N VAL A 13 -2.58 6.88 3.38
CA VAL A 13 -3.30 6.73 4.65
C VAL A 13 -4.50 5.81 4.48
N GLY A 14 -5.19 5.87 3.34
CA GLY A 14 -6.31 5.01 3.04
C GLY A 14 -5.98 3.52 3.03
N LEU A 15 -4.75 3.14 2.66
CA LEU A 15 -4.28 1.73 2.71
C LEU A 15 -4.12 1.20 4.14
N THR A 16 -4.09 2.07 5.15
CA THR A 16 -4.09 1.65 6.56
C THR A 16 -5.38 0.91 6.93
N VAL A 17 -6.51 1.30 6.34
CA VAL A 17 -7.82 0.71 6.67
C VAL A 17 -7.86 -0.79 6.31
N PRO A 18 -7.64 -1.22 5.06
CA PRO A 18 -7.64 -2.64 4.73
C PRO A 18 -6.56 -3.42 5.50
N PHE A 19 -5.40 -2.82 5.76
CA PHE A 19 -4.35 -3.43 6.57
C PHE A 19 -4.83 -3.68 8.01
N ALA A 20 -5.39 -2.67 8.68
CA ALA A 20 -5.89 -2.79 10.06
C ALA A 20 -6.97 -3.87 10.18
N PHE A 21 -7.89 -3.96 9.21
CA PHE A 21 -8.91 -5.00 9.19
C PHE A 21 -8.32 -6.39 8.93
N ALA A 22 -7.34 -6.52 8.06
CA ALA A 22 -6.66 -7.79 7.82
C ALA A 22 -5.94 -8.29 9.09
N ILE A 23 -5.21 -7.40 9.78
CA ILE A 23 -4.56 -7.71 11.05
C ILE A 23 -5.59 -8.06 12.12
N GLY A 24 -6.68 -7.29 12.22
CA GLY A 24 -7.79 -7.57 13.14
C GLY A 24 -8.45 -8.94 12.88
N ALA A 25 -8.62 -9.32 11.61
CA ALA A 25 -9.13 -10.63 11.21
C ALA A 25 -8.17 -11.77 11.63
N LEU A 26 -6.87 -11.57 11.44
CA LEU A 26 -5.86 -12.54 11.88
C LEU A 26 -5.79 -12.66 13.40
N LEU A 27 -5.84 -11.54 14.14
CA LEU A 27 -5.81 -11.55 15.60
C LEU A 27 -7.02 -12.25 16.18
N SER A 28 -8.21 -11.91 15.71
CA SER A 28 -9.49 -12.49 16.17
C SER A 28 -9.74 -13.93 15.68
N GLY A 29 -8.94 -14.41 14.71
CA GLY A 29 -9.16 -15.71 14.05
C GLY A 29 -10.37 -15.72 13.10
N ARG A 30 -11.00 -14.58 12.85
CA ARG A 30 -12.14 -14.44 11.92
C ARG A 30 -11.65 -14.13 10.52
N THR A 31 -11.18 -15.16 9.81
CA THR A 31 -10.59 -15.05 8.46
C THR A 31 -11.64 -15.28 7.35
N ASP A 32 -12.90 -15.06 7.67
CA ASP A 32 -14.01 -15.08 6.70
C ASP A 32 -13.98 -13.84 5.79
N GLU A 33 -14.91 -13.75 4.86
CA GLU A 33 -14.92 -12.68 3.84
C GLU A 33 -15.43 -11.33 4.36
N ARG A 34 -15.90 -11.26 5.62
CA ARG A 34 -16.53 -10.04 6.19
C ARG A 34 -15.58 -8.86 6.23
N TRP A 35 -14.32 -9.07 6.57
CA TRP A 35 -13.33 -7.99 6.61
C TRP A 35 -13.07 -7.41 5.20
N ILE A 36 -13.10 -8.25 4.17
CA ILE A 36 -12.92 -7.83 2.77
C ILE A 36 -14.11 -6.97 2.33
N VAL A 37 -15.33 -7.43 2.57
CA VAL A 37 -16.55 -6.70 2.23
C VAL A 37 -16.59 -5.35 2.94
N ALA A 38 -16.21 -5.32 4.23
CA ALA A 38 -16.17 -4.09 5.03
C ALA A 38 -15.15 -3.08 4.49
N THR A 39 -14.00 -3.54 4.00
CA THR A 39 -12.91 -2.65 3.55
C THR A 39 -12.93 -2.32 2.06
N ARG A 40 -13.74 -3.00 1.26
CA ARG A 40 -13.75 -2.88 -0.20
C ARG A 40 -13.87 -1.43 -0.69
N ARG A 41 -14.80 -0.66 -0.12
CA ARG A 41 -15.01 0.75 -0.51
C ARG A 41 -13.81 1.62 -0.12
N TRP A 42 -13.21 1.35 1.03
CA TRP A 42 -12.01 2.07 1.50
C TRP A 42 -10.80 1.76 0.63
N THR A 43 -10.63 0.51 0.25
CA THR A 43 -9.54 0.10 -0.66
C THR A 43 -9.69 0.74 -2.04
N LEU A 44 -10.92 0.76 -2.58
CA LEU A 44 -11.20 1.43 -3.85
C LEU A 44 -10.93 2.93 -3.77
N ALA A 45 -11.33 3.60 -2.68
CA ALA A 45 -11.07 5.00 -2.47
C ALA A 45 -9.56 5.29 -2.38
N ALA A 46 -8.82 4.51 -1.59
CA ALA A 46 -7.36 4.63 -1.48
C ALA A 46 -6.66 4.44 -2.83
N TRP A 47 -7.04 3.42 -3.57
CA TRP A 47 -6.54 3.13 -4.91
C TRP A 47 -6.82 4.27 -5.88
N MET A 48 -8.05 4.81 -5.87
CA MET A 48 -8.44 5.94 -6.71
C MET A 48 -7.63 7.20 -6.37
N PHE A 49 -7.48 7.53 -5.09
CA PHE A 49 -6.70 8.69 -4.66
C PHE A 49 -5.23 8.58 -5.04
N LEU A 50 -4.61 7.40 -4.88
CA LEU A 50 -3.25 7.14 -5.34
C LEU A 50 -3.13 7.31 -6.86
N GLY A 51 -4.05 6.73 -7.63
CA GLY A 51 -4.03 6.82 -9.09
C GLY A 51 -4.19 8.26 -9.59
N ILE A 52 -5.19 8.99 -9.10
CA ILE A 52 -5.40 10.40 -9.48
C ILE A 52 -4.23 11.26 -9.01
N GLY A 53 -3.71 11.02 -7.80
CA GLY A 53 -2.55 11.73 -7.29
C GLY A 53 -1.34 11.58 -8.19
N GLN A 54 -1.04 10.36 -8.65
CA GLN A 54 0.07 10.09 -9.58
C GLN A 54 -0.15 10.77 -10.94
N LEU A 55 -1.36 10.71 -11.51
CA LEU A 55 -1.66 11.36 -12.77
C LEU A 55 -1.49 12.89 -12.70
N LEU A 56 -1.93 13.51 -11.60
CA LEU A 56 -1.73 14.94 -11.40
C LEU A 56 -0.26 15.30 -11.18
N GLY A 57 0.50 14.43 -10.50
CA GLY A 57 1.96 14.57 -10.36
C GLY A 57 2.67 14.48 -11.70
N ALA A 58 2.29 13.52 -12.52
CA ALA A 58 2.82 13.34 -13.88
C ALA A 58 2.55 14.57 -14.76
N LYS A 59 1.33 15.10 -14.69
CA LYS A 59 0.98 16.35 -15.41
C LYS A 59 1.84 17.53 -14.92
N TRP A 60 1.99 17.68 -13.61
CA TRP A 60 2.84 18.73 -13.05
C TRP A 60 4.30 18.57 -13.46
N ALA A 61 4.84 17.36 -13.43
CA ALA A 61 6.21 17.10 -13.87
C ALA A 61 6.42 17.50 -15.34
N TYR A 62 5.48 17.21 -16.20
CA TYR A 62 5.53 17.58 -17.61
C TYR A 62 5.51 19.11 -17.83
N GLU A 63 4.66 19.82 -17.10
CA GLU A 63 4.46 21.27 -17.28
C GLU A 63 5.54 22.12 -16.61
N GLU A 64 6.05 21.70 -15.42
CA GLU A 64 6.84 22.58 -14.55
C GLU A 64 8.29 22.11 -14.37
N VAL A 65 8.56 20.81 -14.38
CA VAL A 65 9.90 20.30 -14.04
C VAL A 65 10.84 20.22 -15.24
N GLY A 66 10.29 20.22 -16.45
CA GLY A 66 11.07 20.21 -17.68
C GLY A 66 11.78 18.89 -18.01
N TRP A 67 11.29 17.77 -17.47
CA TRP A 67 11.86 16.43 -17.74
C TRP A 67 11.61 15.92 -19.16
N GLY A 68 10.82 16.62 -19.97
CA GLY A 68 10.48 16.19 -21.33
C GLY A 68 9.47 15.02 -21.39
N GLY A 69 8.87 14.63 -20.27
CA GLY A 69 7.90 13.54 -20.19
C GLY A 69 7.06 13.60 -18.91
N TYR A 70 6.03 12.75 -18.87
CA TYR A 70 5.13 12.64 -17.72
C TYR A 70 5.68 11.81 -16.57
N TYR A 71 6.76 11.05 -16.78
CA TYR A 71 7.34 10.16 -15.80
C TYR A 71 8.85 10.08 -15.99
N ALA A 72 9.61 10.37 -14.96
CA ALA A 72 11.08 10.39 -15.01
C ALA A 72 11.73 9.14 -14.38
N TRP A 73 10.93 8.20 -13.90
CA TRP A 73 11.42 7.02 -13.15
C TRP A 73 12.19 7.39 -11.88
N ASP A 74 11.86 8.54 -11.30
CA ASP A 74 12.39 8.95 -10.01
C ASP A 74 12.05 7.91 -8.93
N PRO A 75 12.97 7.62 -7.98
CA PRO A 75 12.71 6.63 -6.92
C PRO A 75 11.44 6.89 -6.11
N VAL A 76 11.06 8.16 -5.92
CA VAL A 76 9.84 8.52 -5.17
C VAL A 76 8.58 8.29 -6.01
N GLU A 77 8.62 8.56 -7.32
CA GLU A 77 7.53 8.21 -8.24
C GLU A 77 7.28 6.70 -8.24
N ASN A 78 8.36 5.92 -8.36
CA ASN A 78 8.27 4.45 -8.30
C ASN A 78 7.75 3.96 -6.95
N ALA A 79 8.16 4.61 -5.85
CA ALA A 79 7.66 4.30 -4.52
C ALA A 79 6.16 4.57 -4.36
N ALA A 80 5.59 5.51 -5.11
CA ALA A 80 4.15 5.74 -5.15
C ALA A 80 3.41 4.73 -6.05
N LEU A 81 4.04 4.31 -7.14
CA LEU A 81 3.47 3.34 -8.08
C LEU A 81 3.36 1.94 -7.47
N MET A 82 4.36 1.50 -6.71
CA MET A 82 4.39 0.14 -6.14
C MET A 82 3.18 -0.20 -5.26
N PRO A 83 2.77 0.59 -4.26
CA PRO A 83 1.58 0.30 -3.46
C PRO A 83 0.29 0.36 -4.28
N TRP A 84 0.22 1.20 -5.32
CA TRP A 84 -0.90 1.24 -6.23
C TRP A 84 -1.04 -0.05 -7.04
N LEU A 85 0.06 -0.61 -7.54
CA LEU A 85 0.08 -1.91 -8.23
C LEU A 85 -0.31 -3.06 -7.28
N ALA A 86 0.22 -3.07 -6.05
CA ALA A 86 -0.14 -4.07 -5.04
C ALA A 86 -1.63 -3.99 -4.67
N ALA A 87 -2.18 -2.79 -4.50
CA ALA A 87 -3.60 -2.56 -4.26
C ALA A 87 -4.46 -2.99 -5.47
N THR A 88 -3.99 -2.77 -6.69
CA THR A 88 -4.64 -3.24 -7.93
C THR A 88 -4.74 -4.77 -7.94
N ALA A 89 -3.62 -5.46 -7.66
CA ALA A 89 -3.59 -6.90 -7.55
C ALA A 89 -4.55 -7.42 -6.46
N PHE A 90 -4.57 -6.74 -5.29
CA PHE A 90 -5.49 -7.07 -4.20
C PHE A 90 -6.95 -6.94 -4.62
N LEU A 91 -7.36 -5.83 -5.25
CA LEU A 91 -8.73 -5.60 -5.70
C LEU A 91 -9.23 -6.68 -6.67
N HIS A 92 -8.37 -7.17 -7.57
CA HIS A 92 -8.71 -8.26 -8.48
C HIS A 92 -8.74 -9.61 -7.76
N SER A 93 -7.77 -9.89 -6.90
CA SER A 93 -7.68 -11.15 -6.18
C SER A 93 -8.81 -11.35 -5.17
N VAL A 94 -9.29 -10.27 -4.56
CA VAL A 94 -10.45 -10.27 -3.65
C VAL A 94 -11.72 -10.77 -4.34
N MET A 95 -11.93 -10.41 -5.61
CA MET A 95 -13.10 -10.90 -6.36
C MET A 95 -13.09 -12.43 -6.52
N VAL A 96 -11.90 -13.04 -6.60
CA VAL A 96 -11.76 -14.49 -6.63
C VAL A 96 -12.06 -15.09 -5.26
N GLN A 97 -11.58 -14.46 -4.19
CA GLN A 97 -11.87 -14.92 -2.84
C GLN A 97 -13.36 -14.85 -2.53
N GLU A 98 -14.04 -13.77 -2.87
CA GLU A 98 -15.49 -13.60 -2.66
C GLU A 98 -16.31 -14.66 -3.39
N LYS A 99 -15.91 -15.02 -4.63
CA LYS A 99 -16.68 -15.98 -5.45
C LYS A 99 -16.34 -17.44 -5.17
N LYS A 100 -15.07 -17.75 -4.87
CA LYS A 100 -14.54 -19.11 -4.80
C LYS A 100 -13.96 -19.50 -3.43
N GLY A 101 -13.84 -18.56 -2.48
CA GLY A 101 -13.22 -18.79 -1.18
C GLY A 101 -11.71 -19.08 -1.24
N MET A 102 -11.06 -18.75 -2.37
CA MET A 102 -9.66 -19.04 -2.66
C MET A 102 -8.78 -17.81 -2.41
N LEU A 103 -7.45 -17.98 -2.46
CA LEU A 103 -6.44 -16.91 -2.39
C LEU A 103 -6.43 -16.11 -1.08
N LYS A 104 -6.95 -16.65 0.02
CA LYS A 104 -7.02 -15.95 1.33
C LYS A 104 -5.65 -15.51 1.83
N VAL A 105 -4.64 -16.38 1.78
CA VAL A 105 -3.25 -16.06 2.18
C VAL A 105 -2.68 -14.97 1.28
N TRP A 106 -2.90 -15.12 -0.03
CA TRP A 106 -2.43 -14.16 -1.03
C TRP A 106 -3.01 -12.77 -0.81
N ASN A 107 -4.31 -12.67 -0.54
CA ASN A 107 -4.98 -11.40 -0.26
C ASN A 107 -4.44 -10.71 1.00
N VAL A 108 -4.19 -11.45 2.05
CA VAL A 108 -3.55 -10.89 3.26
C VAL A 108 -2.13 -10.41 2.96
N LEU A 109 -1.35 -11.18 2.19
CA LEU A 109 0.00 -10.77 1.76
C LEU A 109 -0.03 -9.49 0.91
N LEU A 110 -0.95 -9.38 -0.03
CA LEU A 110 -1.08 -8.18 -0.88
C LEU A 110 -1.43 -6.93 -0.07
N VAL A 111 -2.30 -7.06 0.94
CA VAL A 111 -2.63 -5.94 1.82
C VAL A 111 -1.43 -5.54 2.69
N ILE A 112 -0.71 -6.52 3.25
CA ILE A 112 0.52 -6.26 4.01
C ILE A 112 1.55 -5.57 3.10
N LEU A 113 1.72 -6.06 1.88
CA LEU A 113 2.64 -5.50 0.90
C LEU A 113 2.25 -4.06 0.52
N ALA A 114 0.98 -3.81 0.16
CA ALA A 114 0.52 -2.48 -0.23
C ALA A 114 0.74 -1.45 0.88
N PHE A 115 0.41 -1.80 2.12
CA PHE A 115 0.63 -0.93 3.27
C PHE A 115 2.13 -0.72 3.57
N SER A 116 2.92 -1.79 3.54
CA SER A 116 4.38 -1.70 3.76
C SER A 116 5.07 -0.83 2.72
N LEU A 117 4.65 -0.94 1.46
CA LEU A 117 5.16 -0.10 0.37
C LEU A 117 4.74 1.37 0.53
N SER A 118 3.55 1.66 1.06
CA SER A 118 3.15 3.05 1.35
C SER A 118 3.99 3.67 2.48
N LEU A 119 4.31 2.88 3.52
CA LEU A 119 5.25 3.30 4.57
C LEU A 119 6.66 3.51 4.00
N PHE A 120 7.12 2.61 3.14
CA PHE A 120 8.42 2.73 2.48
C PHE A 120 8.49 3.98 1.59
N GLY A 121 7.44 4.30 0.83
CA GLY A 121 7.36 5.54 0.05
C GLY A 121 7.46 6.79 0.94
N THR A 122 6.78 6.79 2.09
CA THR A 122 6.90 7.86 3.08
C THR A 122 8.30 7.94 3.68
N PHE A 123 8.95 6.80 3.93
CA PHE A 123 10.35 6.75 4.37
C PHE A 123 11.28 7.40 3.34
N LEU A 124 11.15 7.08 2.07
CA LEU A 124 12.00 7.63 1.01
C LEU A 124 11.88 9.17 0.91
N THR A 125 10.68 9.72 1.08
CA THR A 125 10.45 11.17 1.02
C THR A 125 10.90 11.93 2.26
N ARG A 126 11.04 11.25 3.41
CA ARG A 126 11.29 11.89 4.72
C ARG A 126 12.62 11.53 5.36
N SER A 127 13.34 10.53 4.84
CA SER A 127 14.58 10.03 5.46
C SER A 127 15.84 10.81 5.08
N GLY A 128 15.78 11.63 4.04
CA GLY A 128 16.98 12.29 3.47
C GLY A 128 17.96 11.32 2.79
N VAL A 129 17.60 10.05 2.60
CA VAL A 129 18.47 9.05 1.96
C VAL A 129 18.60 9.28 0.45
N LEU A 130 17.61 9.94 -0.16
CA LEU A 130 17.59 10.19 -1.60
C LEU A 130 17.72 11.66 -1.92
N ASN A 131 18.57 11.98 -2.91
CA ASN A 131 18.58 13.27 -3.59
C ASN A 131 17.52 13.26 -4.70
N SER A 132 16.31 13.71 -4.38
CA SER A 132 15.20 13.84 -5.31
C SER A 132 14.50 15.17 -5.07
N ILE A 133 13.88 15.73 -6.11
CA ILE A 133 12.99 16.90 -5.98
C ILE A 133 11.79 16.63 -5.05
N HIS A 134 11.51 15.34 -4.76
CA HIS A 134 10.49 14.89 -3.84
C HIS A 134 11.02 14.63 -2.42
N SER A 135 12.30 14.89 -2.15
CA SER A 135 12.90 14.72 -0.83
C SER A 135 12.77 16.02 -0.04
N PHE A 136 12.07 15.98 1.11
CA PHE A 136 11.67 17.20 1.83
C PHE A 136 12.42 17.42 3.15
N THR A 137 13.29 16.51 3.58
CA THR A 137 13.91 16.63 4.92
C THR A 137 15.31 16.00 4.95
N GLU A 138 16.25 16.73 5.52
CA GLU A 138 17.49 16.20 6.07
C GLU A 138 17.28 16.03 7.58
N GLY A 139 17.11 14.80 8.07
CA GLY A 139 16.82 14.60 9.49
C GLY A 139 17.17 13.20 9.99
N SER A 140 17.35 13.09 11.32
CA SER A 140 17.65 11.83 12.03
C SER A 140 16.46 10.85 12.15
N ILE A 141 15.31 11.15 11.52
CA ILE A 141 14.08 10.34 11.63
C ILE A 141 14.17 9.01 10.85
N GLY A 142 15.06 8.94 9.85
CA GLY A 142 15.18 7.79 8.95
C GLY A 142 15.35 6.45 9.68
N PRO A 143 16.32 6.26 10.57
CA PRO A 143 16.54 5.00 11.28
C PRO A 143 15.32 4.56 12.12
N TRP A 144 14.67 5.51 12.80
CA TRP A 144 13.47 5.24 13.60
C TRP A 144 12.30 4.79 12.74
N PHE A 145 12.12 5.43 11.59
CA PHE A 145 11.06 5.08 10.66
C PHE A 145 11.31 3.72 10.02
N LEU A 146 12.56 3.41 9.66
CA LEU A 146 12.93 2.09 9.15
C LEU A 146 12.70 1.00 10.21
N GLY A 147 13.07 1.25 11.47
CA GLY A 147 12.78 0.35 12.58
C GLY A 147 11.28 0.08 12.74
N PHE A 148 10.46 1.13 12.61
CA PHE A 148 8.99 1.00 12.63
C PHE A 148 8.47 0.14 11.47
N ILE A 149 8.96 0.35 10.24
CA ILE A 149 8.57 -0.47 9.08
C ILE A 149 8.93 -1.94 9.33
N CYS A 150 10.16 -2.22 9.76
CA CYS A 150 10.60 -3.57 10.07
C CYS A 150 9.72 -4.23 11.15
N PHE A 151 9.38 -3.51 12.20
CA PHE A 151 8.49 -3.99 13.27
C PHE A 151 7.09 -4.33 12.72
N VAL A 152 6.49 -3.46 11.92
CA VAL A 152 5.16 -3.67 11.34
C VAL A 152 5.16 -4.88 10.39
N VAL A 153 6.14 -4.95 9.49
CA VAL A 153 6.25 -6.05 8.52
C VAL A 153 6.50 -7.38 9.23
N ALA A 154 7.47 -7.43 10.14
CA ALA A 154 7.78 -8.64 10.89
C ALA A 154 6.58 -9.11 11.73
N GLY A 155 5.93 -8.20 12.45
CA GLY A 155 4.74 -8.50 13.23
C GLY A 155 3.58 -9.05 12.39
N ALA A 156 3.31 -8.42 11.25
CA ALA A 156 2.27 -8.86 10.33
C ALA A 156 2.57 -10.24 9.73
N LEU A 157 3.81 -10.49 9.31
CA LEU A 157 4.24 -11.78 8.76
C LEU A 157 4.21 -12.89 9.83
N VAL A 158 4.71 -12.62 11.02
CA VAL A 158 4.65 -13.60 12.15
C VAL A 158 3.20 -13.96 12.45
N LEU A 159 2.30 -12.98 12.48
CA LEU A 159 0.88 -13.21 12.70
C LEU A 159 0.26 -14.03 11.57
N LEU A 160 0.57 -13.71 10.32
CA LEU A 160 0.13 -14.45 9.15
C LEU A 160 0.58 -15.92 9.24
N PHE A 161 1.88 -16.17 9.49
CA PHE A 161 2.43 -17.53 9.59
C PHE A 161 1.78 -18.35 10.72
N ARG A 162 1.54 -17.74 11.87
CA ARG A 162 0.81 -18.39 12.97
C ARG A 162 -0.64 -18.73 12.62
N ARG A 163 -1.26 -17.99 11.72
CA ARG A 163 -2.67 -18.17 11.34
C ARG A 163 -2.88 -18.85 9.99
N LEU A 164 -1.81 -19.33 9.34
CA LEU A 164 -1.90 -20.05 8.06
C LEU A 164 -2.93 -21.20 8.06
N PRO A 165 -3.07 -22.02 9.11
CA PRO A 165 -4.07 -23.10 9.12
C PRO A 165 -5.51 -22.60 8.95
N LEU A 166 -5.82 -21.39 9.47
CA LEU A 166 -7.16 -20.79 9.37
C LEU A 166 -7.46 -20.22 7.97
N LEU A 167 -6.41 -19.93 7.19
CA LEU A 167 -6.53 -19.36 5.85
C LEU A 167 -6.57 -20.42 4.74
N ARG A 168 -6.49 -21.71 5.07
CA ARG A 168 -6.57 -22.78 4.08
C ARG A 168 -7.87 -22.72 3.32
N SER A 169 -7.78 -22.72 2.00
CA SER A 169 -8.93 -22.83 1.11
C SER A 169 -9.52 -24.25 1.19
N LYS A 170 -10.85 -24.35 1.24
CA LYS A 170 -11.56 -25.64 1.16
C LYS A 170 -11.58 -26.19 -0.26
N THR A 171 -11.44 -25.34 -1.26
CA THR A 171 -11.42 -25.67 -2.69
C THR A 171 -10.00 -25.62 -3.22
N ARG A 172 -9.57 -26.64 -3.92
CA ARG A 172 -8.31 -26.62 -4.71
C ARG A 172 -8.64 -26.18 -6.14
N LEU A 173 -7.67 -25.54 -6.79
CA LEU A 173 -7.70 -25.25 -8.23
C LEU A 173 -7.74 -26.53 -9.01
#